data_c2eab4ff9d796bbb5f37729feea6304d
#
_entry.id   c2eab4ff9d796bbb5f37729feea6304d
#
_cell.length_a   1.000
_cell.length_b   1.000
_cell.length_c   1.000
_cell.angle_alpha   90.00
_cell.angle_beta   90.00
_cell.angle_gamma   90.00
#
_symmetry.space_group_name_H-M   'P 1'
#
loop_
_entity.id
_entity.type
_entity.pdbx_description
1 polymer ?
#
loop_
_entity_poly.entity_id
_entity_poly.type
_entity_poly.pdbx_seq_one_letter_code
_entity_poly.pdbx_strand_id
1 'polypeptide(L)'
;VIPWLAGRPILLRLAIAASAGLVEEAFFRGFLQPRIGIALSTVFFALAHLSYDQPIMLVGVTLLSLLYGLLTRWRQNIWPAIVAHFLFDAIQLLVVIPAVLELFQPSAP
;
A
#
# COMPACT_ATOMS: atom_id res chain seq x y z
N VAL A 1 -5.34 2.80 13.47
CA VAL A 1 -4.17 1.93 13.27
C VAL A 1 -3.07 2.65 12.50
N ILE A 2 -3.41 3.18 11.31
CA ILE A 2 -2.41 3.88 10.48
C ILE A 2 -1.83 5.12 11.17
N PRO A 3 -2.64 6.01 11.81
CA PRO A 3 -2.07 7.12 12.58
C PRO A 3 -1.14 6.67 13.70
N TRP A 4 -1.45 5.56 14.37
CA TRP A 4 -0.59 5.00 15.40
C TRP A 4 0.76 4.55 14.82
N LEU A 5 0.72 3.91 13.62
CA LEU A 5 1.93 3.49 12.92
C LEU A 5 2.83 4.68 12.57
N ALA A 6 2.23 5.80 12.14
CA ALA A 6 2.99 7.00 11.79
C ALA A 6 3.76 7.59 12.98
N GLY A 7 3.36 7.27 14.22
CA GLY A 7 4.06 7.71 15.43
C GLY A 7 5.19 6.79 15.87
N ARG A 8 5.46 5.68 15.17
CA ARG A 8 6.51 4.74 15.54
C ARG A 8 7.89 5.19 15.05
N PRO A 9 8.98 4.61 15.59
CA PRO A 9 10.33 4.93 15.12
C PRO A 9 10.48 4.72 13.61
N ILE A 10 11.33 5.52 12.98
CA ILE A 10 11.51 5.50 11.52
C ILE A 10 11.92 4.12 10.99
N LEU A 11 12.81 3.43 11.70
CA LEU A 11 13.25 2.08 11.27
C LEU A 11 12.09 1.09 11.29
N LEU A 12 11.21 1.18 12.28
CA LEU A 12 10.03 0.31 12.36
C LEU A 12 9.05 0.63 11.24
N ARG A 13 8.83 1.91 10.93
CA ARG A 13 7.96 2.31 9.82
C ARG A 13 8.48 1.81 8.48
N LEU A 14 9.78 1.90 8.25
CA LEU A 14 10.41 1.38 7.02
C LEU A 14 10.31 -0.14 6.96
N ALA A 15 10.49 -0.84 8.08
CA ALA A 15 10.35 -2.30 8.12
C ALA A 15 8.91 -2.74 7.82
N ILE A 16 7.92 -2.03 8.33
CA ILE A 16 6.51 -2.30 8.05
C ILE A 16 6.22 -2.08 6.57
N ALA A 17 6.68 -0.96 5.99
CA ALA A 17 6.50 -0.68 4.58
C ALA A 17 7.16 -1.74 3.68
N ALA A 18 8.37 -2.17 4.03
CA ALA A 18 9.08 -3.22 3.28
C ALA A 18 8.36 -4.56 3.39
N SER A 19 7.90 -4.93 4.58
CA SER A 19 7.16 -6.18 4.80
C SER A 19 5.85 -6.18 4.02
N ALA A 20 5.10 -5.09 4.07
CA ALA A 20 3.83 -4.97 3.35
C ALA A 20 4.05 -5.09 1.84
N GLY A 21 5.03 -4.36 1.30
CA GLY A 21 5.35 -4.44 -0.12
C GLY A 21 5.74 -5.85 -0.55
N LEU A 22 6.64 -6.48 0.20
CA LEU A 22 7.11 -7.82 -0.14
C LEU A 22 6.01 -8.88 -0.03
N VAL A 23 5.31 -8.92 1.11
CA VAL A 23 4.32 -9.96 1.39
C VAL A 23 3.09 -9.81 0.48
N GLU A 24 2.55 -8.60 0.38
CA GLU A 24 1.35 -8.35 -0.42
C GLU A 24 1.62 -8.56 -1.91
N GLU A 25 2.74 -8.06 -2.44
CA GLU A 25 3.05 -8.25 -3.86
C GLU A 25 3.39 -9.69 -4.17
N ALA A 26 4.10 -10.39 -3.30
CA ALA A 26 4.37 -11.82 -3.49
C ALA A 26 3.06 -12.62 -3.58
N PHE A 27 2.09 -12.30 -2.73
CA PHE A 27 0.80 -12.99 -2.73
C PHE A 27 -0.07 -12.58 -3.93
N PHE A 28 -0.31 -11.27 -4.10
CA PHE A 28 -1.27 -10.80 -5.12
C PHE A 28 -0.70 -10.87 -6.54
N ARG A 29 0.57 -10.52 -6.73
CA ARG A 29 1.19 -10.49 -8.07
C ARG A 29 2.01 -11.74 -8.36
N GLY A 30 2.61 -12.32 -7.34
CA GLY A 30 3.38 -13.55 -7.52
C GLY A 30 2.53 -14.81 -7.54
N PHE A 31 1.47 -14.87 -6.73
CA PHE A 31 0.63 -16.07 -6.58
C PHE A 31 -0.72 -15.92 -7.28
N LEU A 32 -1.53 -14.91 -6.92
CA LEU A 32 -2.90 -14.80 -7.43
C LEU A 32 -2.96 -14.36 -8.89
N GLN A 33 -2.26 -13.30 -9.25
CA GLN A 33 -2.37 -12.73 -10.60
C GLN A 33 -2.05 -13.72 -11.71
N PRO A 34 -0.99 -14.55 -11.61
CA PRO A 34 -0.75 -15.57 -12.65
C PRO A 34 -1.87 -16.62 -12.77
N ARG A 35 -2.65 -16.83 -11.70
CA ARG A 35 -3.71 -17.85 -11.66
C ARG A 35 -5.07 -17.32 -12.07
N ILE A 36 -5.42 -16.10 -11.67
CA ILE A 36 -6.78 -15.57 -11.86
C ILE A 36 -6.83 -14.27 -12.66
N GLY A 37 -5.68 -13.72 -13.03
CA GLY A 37 -5.60 -12.50 -13.83
C GLY A 37 -5.58 -11.22 -13.00
N ILE A 38 -5.27 -10.10 -13.67
CA ILE A 38 -5.15 -8.79 -13.04
C ILE A 38 -6.48 -8.31 -12.45
N ALA A 39 -7.59 -8.49 -13.18
CA ALA A 39 -8.89 -7.98 -12.74
C ALA A 39 -9.35 -8.63 -11.44
N LEU A 40 -9.37 -9.96 -11.36
CA LEU A 40 -9.78 -10.68 -10.15
C LEU A 40 -8.79 -10.48 -9.00
N SER A 41 -7.49 -10.48 -9.28
CA SER A 41 -6.48 -10.20 -8.26
C SER A 41 -6.69 -8.82 -7.66
N THR A 42 -7.03 -7.83 -8.47
CA THR A 42 -7.33 -6.47 -8.01
C THR A 42 -8.59 -6.42 -7.14
N VAL A 43 -9.64 -7.17 -7.51
CA VAL A 43 -10.84 -7.28 -6.70
C VAL A 43 -10.52 -7.84 -5.31
N PHE A 44 -9.74 -8.91 -5.24
CA PHE A 44 -9.33 -9.48 -3.94
C PHE A 44 -8.46 -8.51 -3.14
N PHE A 45 -7.58 -7.78 -3.81
CA PHE A 45 -6.76 -6.77 -3.14
C PHE A 45 -7.66 -5.67 -2.52
N ALA A 46 -8.62 -5.17 -3.27
CA ALA A 46 -9.57 -4.18 -2.77
C ALA A 46 -10.40 -4.72 -1.61
N LEU A 47 -10.86 -5.98 -1.69
CA LEU A 47 -11.60 -6.62 -0.60
C LEU A 47 -10.78 -6.73 0.67
N ALA A 48 -9.47 -7.00 0.55
CA ALA A 48 -8.57 -7.04 1.70
C ALA A 48 -8.39 -5.68 2.38
N HIS A 49 -8.76 -4.60 1.70
CA HIS A 49 -8.62 -3.22 2.20
C HIS A 49 -9.98 -2.57 2.55
N LEU A 50 -11.04 -3.37 2.73
CA LEU A 50 -12.38 -2.85 3.08
C LEU A 50 -12.43 -2.18 4.45
N SER A 51 -11.42 -2.35 5.30
CA SER A 51 -11.34 -1.65 6.58
C SER A 51 -11.12 -0.15 6.44
N TYR A 52 -10.81 0.34 5.26
CA TYR A 52 -10.74 1.77 5.01
C TYR A 52 -12.15 2.38 5.03
N ASP A 53 -12.34 3.40 5.87
CA ASP A 53 -13.64 4.02 6.06
C ASP A 53 -14.04 4.95 4.91
N GLN A 54 -13.06 5.42 4.13
CA GLN A 54 -13.27 6.40 3.08
C GLN A 54 -13.34 5.73 1.71
N PRO A 55 -14.46 5.88 0.96
CA PRO A 55 -14.55 5.31 -0.39
C PRO A 55 -13.43 5.77 -1.33
N ILE A 56 -12.97 7.01 -1.18
CA ILE A 56 -11.86 7.53 -2.01
C ILE A 56 -10.58 6.75 -1.78
N MET A 57 -10.34 6.26 -0.56
CA MET A 57 -9.18 5.45 -0.27
C MET A 57 -9.25 4.07 -0.94
N LEU A 58 -10.45 3.49 -1.00
CA LEU A 58 -10.66 2.24 -1.74
C LEU A 58 -10.44 2.42 -3.23
N VAL A 59 -10.91 3.52 -3.81
CA VAL A 59 -10.64 3.85 -5.21
C VAL A 59 -9.13 3.97 -5.44
N GLY A 60 -8.43 4.69 -4.58
CA GLY A 60 -6.97 4.84 -4.67
C GLY A 60 -6.23 3.51 -4.60
N VAL A 61 -6.61 2.65 -3.65
CA VAL A 61 -6.03 1.32 -3.47
C VAL A 61 -6.27 0.44 -4.71
N THR A 62 -7.47 0.51 -5.27
CA THR A 62 -7.82 -0.24 -6.48
C THR A 62 -6.98 0.20 -7.67
N LEU A 63 -6.81 1.52 -7.88
CA LEU A 63 -5.97 2.05 -8.94
C LEU A 63 -4.51 1.65 -8.76
N LEU A 64 -3.99 1.72 -7.53
CA LEU A 64 -2.63 1.27 -7.23
C LEU A 64 -2.46 -0.22 -7.50
N SER A 65 -3.43 -1.03 -7.14
CA SER A 65 -3.39 -2.47 -7.40
C SER A 65 -3.34 -2.76 -8.90
N LEU A 66 -4.12 -2.05 -9.71
CA LEU A 66 -4.05 -2.16 -11.17
C LEU A 66 -2.67 -1.77 -11.68
N LEU A 67 -2.12 -0.67 -11.18
CA LEU A 67 -0.79 -0.21 -11.57
C LEU A 67 0.28 -1.27 -11.25
N TYR A 68 0.27 -1.82 -10.03
CA TYR A 68 1.22 -2.85 -9.63
C TYR A 68 1.06 -4.11 -10.49
N GLY A 69 -0.17 -4.50 -10.80
CA GLY A 69 -0.44 -5.65 -11.65
C GLY A 69 0.06 -5.46 -13.07
N LEU A 70 -0.17 -4.28 -13.66
CA LEU A 70 0.31 -3.94 -14.99
C LEU A 70 1.84 -3.85 -15.02
N LEU A 71 2.45 -3.29 -13.98
CA LEU A 71 3.89 -3.19 -13.86
C LEU A 71 4.54 -4.58 -13.79
N THR A 72 3.96 -5.49 -13.03
CA THR A 72 4.42 -6.88 -12.93
C THR A 72 4.31 -7.59 -14.27
N ARG A 73 3.18 -7.42 -14.98
CA ARG A 73 2.97 -8.01 -16.29
C ARG A 73 3.95 -7.47 -17.32
N TRP A 74 4.18 -6.17 -17.31
CA TRP A 74 5.10 -5.52 -18.24
C TRP A 74 6.55 -5.97 -18.03
N ARG A 75 6.98 -6.04 -16.79
CA ARG A 75 8.38 -6.38 -16.46
C ARG A 75 8.60 -7.89 -16.28
N GLN A 76 7.55 -8.68 -16.25
CA GLN A 76 7.60 -10.15 -16.07
C GLN A 76 8.32 -10.57 -14.79
N ASN A 77 8.23 -9.76 -13.74
CA ASN A 77 8.65 -10.11 -12.39
C ASN A 77 7.99 -9.15 -11.38
N ILE A 78 7.97 -9.56 -10.10
CA ILE A 78 7.27 -8.81 -9.05
C ILE A 78 8.12 -7.71 -8.41
N TRP A 79 9.41 -7.66 -8.64
CA TRP A 79 10.29 -6.70 -7.94
C TRP A 79 9.95 -5.24 -8.20
N PRO A 80 9.65 -4.81 -9.44
CA PRO A 80 9.24 -3.42 -9.66
C PRO A 80 7.99 -3.04 -8.87
N ALA A 81 7.00 -3.95 -8.76
CA ALA A 81 5.80 -3.70 -7.96
C ALA A 81 6.12 -3.67 -6.47
N ILE A 82 7.00 -4.54 -5.99
CA ILE A 82 7.45 -4.53 -4.59
C ILE A 82 8.10 -3.19 -4.25
N VAL A 83 9.00 -2.71 -5.10
CA VAL A 83 9.68 -1.42 -4.88
C VAL A 83 8.68 -0.27 -4.91
N ALA A 84 7.79 -0.25 -5.88
CA ALA A 84 6.77 0.81 -5.99
C ALA A 84 5.84 0.82 -4.77
N HIS A 85 5.40 -0.36 -4.33
CA HIS A 85 4.54 -0.52 -3.15
C HIS A 85 5.27 -0.06 -1.89
N PHE A 86 6.53 -0.49 -1.70
CA PHE A 86 7.35 -0.06 -0.58
C PHE A 86 7.50 1.46 -0.55
N LEU A 87 7.84 2.08 -1.68
CA LEU A 87 8.02 3.54 -1.76
C LEU A 87 6.72 4.27 -1.44
N PHE A 88 5.60 3.80 -1.96
CA PHE A 88 4.31 4.40 -1.67
C PHE A 88 4.00 4.34 -0.16
N ASP A 89 4.13 3.17 0.45
CA ASP A 89 3.86 3.00 1.88
C ASP A 89 4.82 3.79 2.74
N ALA A 90 6.11 3.83 2.37
CA ALA A 90 7.11 4.61 3.10
C ALA A 90 6.79 6.11 3.06
N ILE A 91 6.43 6.63 1.89
CA ILE A 91 6.04 8.04 1.74
C ILE A 91 4.79 8.33 2.58
N GLN A 92 3.79 7.44 2.56
CA GLN A 92 2.59 7.62 3.38
C GLN A 92 2.93 7.66 4.87
N LEU A 93 3.71 6.72 5.36
CA LEU A 93 4.02 6.61 6.80
C LEU A 93 5.00 7.67 7.29
N LEU A 94 5.93 8.12 6.45
CA LEU A 94 6.97 9.05 6.87
C LEU A 94 6.63 10.52 6.61
N VAL A 95 5.80 10.80 5.60
CA VAL A 95 5.58 12.17 5.12
C VAL A 95 4.10 12.55 5.15
N VAL A 96 3.26 11.83 4.39
CA VAL A 96 1.87 12.26 4.14
C VAL A 96 1.02 12.15 5.40
N ILE A 97 1.00 10.99 6.04
CA ILE A 97 0.17 10.77 7.23
C ILE A 97 0.61 11.66 8.40
N PRO A 98 1.91 11.76 8.74
CA PRO A 98 2.35 12.69 9.78
C PRO A 98 1.96 14.14 9.49
N ALA A 99 2.11 14.60 8.23
CA ALA A 99 1.76 15.96 7.84
C ALA A 99 0.25 16.22 7.98
N VAL A 100 -0.58 15.26 7.55
CA VAL A 100 -2.05 15.37 7.68
C VAL A 100 -2.46 15.39 9.14
N LEU A 101 -1.89 14.53 9.97
CA LEU A 101 -2.20 14.49 11.40
C LEU A 101 -1.83 15.82 12.07
N GLU A 102 -0.68 16.40 11.70
CA GLU A 102 -0.25 17.70 12.24
C GLU A 102 -1.23 18.81 11.89
N LEU A 103 -1.76 18.80 10.65
CA LEU A 103 -2.75 19.79 10.23
C LEU A 103 -4.06 19.71 11.01
N PHE A 104 -4.47 18.52 11.44
CA PHE A 104 -5.75 18.31 12.13
C PHE A 104 -5.63 18.23 13.65
N GLN A 105 -4.42 18.34 14.20
CA GLN A 105 -4.24 18.42 15.66
C GLN A 105 -4.38 19.88 16.10
N PRO A 106 -5.17 20.14 17.15
CA PRO A 106 -5.18 21.48 17.72
C PRO A 106 -3.79 21.83 18.26
N SER A 107 -3.32 23.05 17.98
CA SER A 107 -2.07 23.52 18.54
C SER A 107 -2.17 23.53 20.06
N ALA A 108 -1.13 23.06 20.74
CA ALA A 108 -1.07 23.10 22.18
C ALA A 108 -1.18 24.57 22.66
N PRO A 109 -1.97 24.82 23.72
CA PRO A 109 -2.08 26.17 24.26
C PRO A 109 -0.77 26.69 24.87
#